data_d0d7e83af01d3ac2280d6feea117ce66
#
_entry.id   d0d7e83af01d3ac2280d6feea117ce66
#
_cell.length_a   1.000
_cell.length_b   1.000
_cell.length_c   1.000
_cell.angle_alpha   90.00
_cell.angle_beta   90.00
_cell.angle_gamma   90.00
#
_symmetry.space_group_name_H-M   'P 1'
#
loop_
_entity.id
_entity.type
_entity.pdbx_description
1 polymer ?
#
loop_
_entity_poly.entity_id
_entity_poly.type
_entity_poly.pdbx_seq_one_letter_code
_entity_poly.pdbx_strand_id
1 'polypeptide(L)'
;DALPKDGMLFLNGDNEYIAERAPDGAITYGLNSDSKYKAKLISVGDKGTTFEVTTPDGEKEEFTTKLIGTHNCLNILGAIAVSHELGISLAELRPQVRRLESVPHRLELSKRVGMTLIDDSYNSNPSGTKAALETLSFFEGEKILVTPGMVELGDKQEEYNCEFGRNAAAVCDYVALVGERQTKSIYKGLVEAGFVESHIFVSPALGDALAKVGAIRTDKKKIVLLEND
;
A
#
# COMPACT_ATOMS: atom_id res chain seq x y z
N ASP A 1 -3.84 20.43 -24.64
CA ASP A 1 -3.49 20.74 -26.05
C ASP A 1 -2.48 19.74 -26.66
N ALA A 2 -1.98 18.77 -25.88
CA ALA A 2 -1.06 17.74 -26.40
C ALA A 2 -1.77 16.43 -26.82
N LEU A 3 -3.05 16.26 -26.43
CA LEU A 3 -3.81 15.06 -26.76
C LEU A 3 -4.35 15.17 -28.19
N PRO A 4 -4.22 14.16 -29.06
CA PRO A 4 -4.87 14.10 -30.36
C PRO A 4 -6.40 14.23 -30.23
N LYS A 5 -7.09 14.66 -31.32
CA LYS A 5 -8.56 14.83 -31.29
C LYS A 5 -9.35 13.55 -30.99
N ASP A 6 -8.76 12.41 -31.32
CA ASP A 6 -9.27 11.05 -31.09
C ASP A 6 -8.61 10.37 -29.88
N GLY A 7 -7.78 11.10 -29.14
CA GLY A 7 -7.12 10.60 -27.96
C GLY A 7 -8.06 10.48 -26.76
N MET A 8 -7.87 9.46 -25.92
CA MET A 8 -8.62 9.24 -24.70
C MET A 8 -7.77 9.66 -23.49
N LEU A 9 -8.39 10.34 -22.53
CA LEU A 9 -7.75 10.77 -21.30
C LEU A 9 -8.30 9.98 -20.13
N PHE A 10 -7.44 9.24 -19.44
CA PHE A 10 -7.79 8.44 -18.26
C PHE A 10 -7.26 9.12 -17.00
N LEU A 11 -8.11 9.31 -16.00
CA LEU A 11 -7.78 10.05 -14.80
C LEU A 11 -8.19 9.29 -13.53
N ASN A 12 -7.30 9.30 -12.56
CA ASN A 12 -7.61 8.79 -11.22
C ASN A 12 -8.57 9.77 -10.51
N GLY A 13 -9.85 9.38 -10.39
CA GLY A 13 -10.90 10.15 -9.75
C GLY A 13 -10.80 10.22 -8.22
N ASP A 14 -10.03 9.35 -7.60
CA ASP A 14 -9.76 9.38 -6.15
C ASP A 14 -8.71 10.43 -5.77
N ASN A 15 -8.03 11.03 -6.75
CA ASN A 15 -7.09 12.12 -6.51
C ASN A 15 -7.81 13.46 -6.67
N GLU A 16 -8.00 14.18 -5.56
CA GLU A 16 -8.72 15.46 -5.52
C GLU A 16 -8.18 16.49 -6.50
N TYR A 17 -6.85 16.64 -6.60
CA TYR A 17 -6.20 17.59 -7.52
C TYR A 17 -6.48 17.28 -8.99
N ILE A 18 -6.60 16.00 -9.32
CA ILE A 18 -6.89 15.53 -10.68
C ILE A 18 -8.39 15.67 -10.94
N ALA A 19 -9.22 15.24 -10.01
CA ALA A 19 -10.68 15.27 -10.13
C ALA A 19 -11.21 16.69 -10.35
N GLU A 20 -10.70 17.68 -9.59
CA GLU A 20 -11.08 19.10 -9.73
C GLU A 20 -10.72 19.70 -11.09
N ARG A 21 -9.76 19.11 -11.80
CA ARG A 21 -9.23 19.62 -13.08
C ARG A 21 -9.55 18.71 -14.26
N ALA A 22 -10.37 17.69 -14.03
CA ALA A 22 -10.76 16.76 -15.08
C ALA A 22 -11.58 17.49 -16.16
N PRO A 23 -11.12 17.50 -17.43
CA PRO A 23 -11.90 18.08 -18.50
C PRO A 23 -13.11 17.22 -18.83
N ASP A 24 -14.13 17.85 -19.44
CA ASP A 24 -15.27 17.14 -19.97
C ASP A 24 -14.85 16.04 -20.94
N GLY A 25 -15.45 14.86 -20.80
CA GLY A 25 -15.13 13.70 -21.63
C GLY A 25 -14.00 12.81 -21.11
N ALA A 26 -13.28 13.21 -20.07
CA ALA A 26 -12.28 12.33 -19.44
C ALA A 26 -12.92 11.04 -18.91
N ILE A 27 -12.18 9.95 -19.00
CA ILE A 27 -12.56 8.64 -18.45
C ILE A 27 -11.94 8.53 -17.06
N THR A 28 -12.77 8.58 -16.03
CA THR A 28 -12.32 8.49 -14.64
C THR A 28 -12.38 7.07 -14.14
N TYR A 29 -11.42 6.71 -13.27
CA TYR A 29 -11.42 5.44 -12.55
C TYR A 29 -11.11 5.68 -11.06
N GLY A 30 -11.69 4.87 -10.17
CA GLY A 30 -11.50 5.05 -8.74
C GLY A 30 -12.13 3.95 -7.89
N LEU A 31 -11.71 3.90 -6.62
CA LEU A 31 -12.25 3.01 -5.59
C LEU A 31 -13.32 3.72 -4.75
N ASN A 32 -13.12 5.00 -4.48
CA ASN A 32 -13.92 5.81 -3.55
C ASN A 32 -14.75 6.89 -4.24
N SER A 33 -14.37 7.30 -5.44
CA SER A 33 -15.02 8.38 -6.20
C SER A 33 -16.21 7.87 -7.02
N ASP A 34 -17.04 8.81 -7.46
CA ASP A 34 -18.07 8.53 -8.47
C ASP A 34 -17.46 8.51 -9.89
N SER A 35 -16.53 7.60 -10.09
CA SER A 35 -15.80 7.42 -11.35
C SER A 35 -16.58 6.57 -12.35
N LYS A 36 -16.25 6.70 -13.66
CA LYS A 36 -16.82 5.88 -14.73
C LYS A 36 -16.48 4.40 -14.58
N TYR A 37 -15.21 4.09 -14.30
CA TYR A 37 -14.77 2.75 -13.91
C TYR A 37 -14.61 2.72 -12.39
N LYS A 38 -15.28 1.78 -11.75
CA LYS A 38 -15.23 1.62 -10.29
C LYS A 38 -14.67 0.26 -9.93
N ALA A 39 -13.88 0.21 -8.87
CA ALA A 39 -13.55 -1.07 -8.26
C ALA A 39 -13.96 -1.08 -6.78
N LYS A 40 -14.47 -2.22 -6.34
CA LYS A 40 -14.81 -2.49 -4.96
C LYS A 40 -13.95 -3.63 -4.45
N LEU A 41 -13.16 -3.37 -3.41
CA LEU A 41 -12.39 -4.40 -2.74
C LEU A 41 -13.32 -5.44 -2.10
N ILE A 42 -13.00 -6.72 -2.31
CA ILE A 42 -13.66 -7.85 -1.69
C ILE A 42 -12.77 -8.43 -0.59
N SER A 43 -11.48 -8.65 -0.88
CA SER A 43 -10.52 -9.15 0.09
C SER A 43 -9.09 -8.75 -0.26
N VAL A 44 -8.27 -8.54 0.78
CA VAL A 44 -6.81 -8.37 0.70
C VAL A 44 -6.19 -9.29 1.75
N GLY A 45 -5.10 -9.96 1.41
CA GLY A 45 -4.40 -10.83 2.34
C GLY A 45 -3.35 -11.74 1.70
N ASP A 46 -3.03 -12.82 2.37
CA ASP A 46 -1.98 -13.80 2.00
C ASP A 46 -2.08 -14.40 0.58
N LYS A 47 -3.24 -14.27 -0.05
CA LYS A 47 -3.51 -14.81 -1.40
C LYS A 47 -3.50 -13.74 -2.47
N GLY A 48 -3.21 -12.49 -2.08
CA GLY A 48 -3.31 -11.32 -2.96
C GLY A 48 -4.58 -10.51 -2.70
N THR A 49 -5.08 -9.85 -3.75
CA THR A 49 -6.26 -8.98 -3.69
C THR A 49 -7.34 -9.50 -4.62
N THR A 50 -8.59 -9.51 -4.15
CA THR A 50 -9.79 -9.76 -4.95
C THR A 50 -10.67 -8.51 -4.94
N PHE A 51 -11.16 -8.10 -6.11
CA PHE A 51 -11.99 -6.90 -6.27
C PHE A 51 -12.97 -7.05 -7.44
N GLU A 52 -14.14 -6.40 -7.35
CA GLU A 52 -15.12 -6.30 -8.43
C GLU A 52 -14.90 -5.00 -9.20
N VAL A 53 -14.85 -5.08 -10.51
CA VAL A 53 -14.84 -3.89 -11.40
C VAL A 53 -16.24 -3.69 -11.97
N THR A 54 -16.68 -2.44 -12.01
CA THR A 54 -17.91 -2.01 -12.68
C THR A 54 -17.55 -1.01 -13.77
N THR A 55 -17.96 -1.25 -14.99
CA THR A 55 -17.77 -0.39 -16.17
C THR A 55 -18.84 0.71 -16.27
N PRO A 56 -18.68 1.71 -17.16
CA PRO A 56 -19.66 2.78 -17.35
C PRO A 56 -21.06 2.29 -17.80
N ASP A 57 -21.13 1.19 -18.54
CA ASP A 57 -22.38 0.55 -19.00
C ASP A 57 -22.97 -0.43 -17.99
N GLY A 58 -22.32 -0.61 -16.84
CA GLY A 58 -22.81 -1.43 -15.74
C GLY A 58 -22.40 -2.89 -15.79
N GLU A 59 -21.53 -3.31 -16.73
CA GLU A 59 -20.92 -4.64 -16.70
C GLU A 59 -20.09 -4.80 -15.42
N LYS A 60 -20.14 -6.00 -14.85
CA LYS A 60 -19.41 -6.33 -13.61
C LYS A 60 -18.59 -7.60 -13.80
N GLU A 61 -17.35 -7.56 -13.31
CA GLU A 61 -16.45 -8.69 -13.34
C GLU A 61 -15.56 -8.72 -12.10
N GLU A 62 -15.36 -9.92 -11.53
CA GLU A 62 -14.46 -10.13 -10.41
C GLU A 62 -13.04 -10.43 -10.88
N PHE A 63 -12.08 -9.73 -10.34
CA PHE A 63 -10.65 -9.89 -10.59
C PHE A 63 -9.92 -10.36 -9.35
N THR A 64 -8.96 -11.24 -9.53
CA THR A 64 -8.03 -11.69 -8.49
C THR A 64 -6.60 -11.49 -8.99
N THR A 65 -5.76 -10.91 -8.16
CA THR A 65 -4.32 -10.68 -8.42
C THR A 65 -3.48 -11.14 -7.25
N LYS A 66 -2.20 -11.46 -7.50
CA LYS A 66 -1.21 -11.71 -6.44
C LYS A 66 -0.75 -10.44 -5.74
N LEU A 67 -0.94 -9.28 -6.38
CA LEU A 67 -0.56 -7.98 -5.84
C LEU A 67 -1.45 -7.63 -4.64
N ILE A 68 -0.86 -7.04 -3.61
CA ILE A 68 -1.57 -6.65 -2.38
C ILE A 68 -1.72 -5.14 -2.28
N GLY A 69 -2.76 -4.69 -1.61
CA GLY A 69 -3.02 -3.29 -1.30
C GLY A 69 -3.97 -2.57 -2.27
N THR A 70 -4.65 -1.57 -1.73
CA THR A 70 -5.64 -0.73 -2.43
C THR A 70 -5.05 0.02 -3.62
N HIS A 71 -3.83 0.53 -3.49
CA HIS A 71 -3.14 1.26 -4.57
C HIS A 71 -2.84 0.36 -5.78
N ASN A 72 -2.49 -0.93 -5.58
CA ASN A 72 -2.31 -1.87 -6.68
C ASN A 72 -3.65 -2.18 -7.37
N CYS A 73 -4.74 -2.29 -6.61
CA CYS A 73 -6.08 -2.40 -7.17
C CYS A 73 -6.42 -1.19 -8.06
N LEU A 74 -6.11 0.03 -7.59
CA LEU A 74 -6.34 1.26 -8.34
C LEU A 74 -5.49 1.33 -9.63
N ASN A 75 -4.23 0.93 -9.58
CA ASN A 75 -3.36 0.85 -10.76
C ASN A 75 -3.88 -0.16 -11.79
N ILE A 76 -4.31 -1.34 -11.32
CA ILE A 76 -4.89 -2.37 -12.18
C ILE A 76 -6.21 -1.88 -12.79
N LEU A 77 -7.06 -1.20 -12.02
CA LEU A 77 -8.31 -0.61 -12.51
C LEU A 77 -8.04 0.40 -13.64
N GLY A 78 -7.04 1.25 -13.52
CA GLY A 78 -6.62 2.17 -14.57
C GLY A 78 -6.21 1.42 -15.84
N ALA A 79 -5.42 0.34 -15.72
CA ALA A 79 -5.03 -0.50 -16.85
C ALA A 79 -6.22 -1.24 -17.48
N ILE A 80 -7.16 -1.73 -16.66
CA ILE A 80 -8.41 -2.35 -17.12
C ILE A 80 -9.24 -1.33 -17.92
N ALA A 81 -9.42 -0.11 -17.40
CA ALA A 81 -10.19 0.94 -18.06
C ALA A 81 -9.62 1.25 -19.45
N VAL A 82 -8.28 1.43 -19.55
CA VAL A 82 -7.61 1.65 -20.86
C VAL A 82 -7.84 0.48 -21.80
N SER A 83 -7.64 -0.74 -21.33
CA SER A 83 -7.74 -1.94 -22.16
C SER A 83 -9.17 -2.19 -22.64
N HIS A 84 -10.15 -1.93 -21.77
CA HIS A 84 -11.57 -2.10 -22.10
C HIS A 84 -12.04 -1.06 -23.14
N GLU A 85 -11.63 0.18 -23.02
CA GLU A 85 -11.93 1.23 -24.03
C GLU A 85 -11.25 0.94 -25.39
N LEU A 86 -10.18 0.14 -25.40
CA LEU A 86 -9.52 -0.35 -26.62
C LEU A 86 -10.21 -1.63 -27.18
N GLY A 87 -11.32 -2.08 -26.59
CA GLY A 87 -12.14 -3.18 -27.09
C GLY A 87 -11.80 -4.55 -26.54
N ILE A 88 -10.99 -4.65 -25.48
CA ILE A 88 -10.71 -5.92 -24.81
C ILE A 88 -11.76 -6.15 -23.74
N SER A 89 -12.48 -7.26 -23.78
CA SER A 89 -13.51 -7.57 -22.79
C SER A 89 -12.93 -7.82 -21.38
N LEU A 90 -13.73 -7.54 -20.32
CA LEU A 90 -13.32 -7.81 -18.94
C LEU A 90 -12.94 -9.29 -18.73
N ALA A 91 -13.66 -10.22 -19.38
CA ALA A 91 -13.37 -11.65 -19.30
C ALA A 91 -11.98 -12.02 -19.86
N GLU A 92 -11.53 -11.36 -20.93
CA GLU A 92 -10.18 -11.56 -21.50
C GLU A 92 -9.09 -10.97 -20.62
N LEU A 93 -9.39 -9.90 -19.87
CA LEU A 93 -8.46 -9.26 -18.94
C LEU A 93 -8.23 -10.06 -17.65
N ARG A 94 -9.22 -10.85 -17.19
CA ARG A 94 -9.12 -11.65 -15.96
C ARG A 94 -7.85 -12.51 -15.85
N PRO A 95 -7.54 -13.39 -16.85
CA PRO A 95 -6.33 -14.20 -16.76
C PRO A 95 -5.04 -13.38 -16.79
N GLN A 96 -5.05 -12.19 -17.39
CA GLN A 96 -3.89 -11.30 -17.41
C GLN A 96 -3.64 -10.67 -16.05
N VAL A 97 -4.68 -10.14 -15.41
CA VAL A 97 -4.61 -9.57 -14.06
C VAL A 97 -4.13 -10.62 -13.05
N ARG A 98 -4.58 -11.87 -13.18
CA ARG A 98 -4.16 -12.98 -12.32
C ARG A 98 -2.66 -13.33 -12.45
N ARG A 99 -2.04 -13.03 -13.59
CA ARG A 99 -0.63 -13.31 -13.88
C ARG A 99 0.32 -12.18 -13.43
N LEU A 100 -0.22 -11.03 -13.02
CA LEU A 100 0.61 -9.94 -12.53
C LEU A 100 1.44 -10.40 -11.34
N GLU A 101 2.68 -9.99 -11.33
CA GLU A 101 3.64 -10.27 -10.26
C GLU A 101 4.11 -8.96 -9.62
N SER A 102 4.45 -9.01 -8.35
CA SER A 102 5.01 -7.86 -7.65
C SER A 102 6.35 -7.47 -8.22
N VAL A 103 6.61 -6.19 -8.26
CA VAL A 103 7.96 -5.67 -8.44
C VAL A 103 8.73 -5.93 -7.15
N PRO A 104 9.97 -6.43 -7.19
CA PRO A 104 10.78 -6.62 -5.99
C PRO A 104 10.80 -5.38 -5.09
N HIS A 105 10.65 -5.58 -3.79
CA HIS A 105 10.64 -4.52 -2.78
C HIS A 105 9.49 -3.49 -2.91
N ARG A 106 8.40 -3.85 -3.58
CA ARG A 106 7.19 -3.03 -3.70
C ARG A 106 5.96 -3.79 -3.25
N LEU A 107 5.71 -3.77 -1.94
CA LEU A 107 4.72 -4.60 -1.25
C LEU A 107 4.79 -6.07 -1.70
N GLU A 108 6.00 -6.56 -1.87
CA GLU A 108 6.26 -7.94 -2.24
C GLU A 108 5.95 -8.86 -1.07
N LEU A 109 5.02 -9.80 -1.31
CA LEU A 109 4.59 -10.75 -0.30
C LEU A 109 5.46 -12.00 -0.33
N SER A 110 6.14 -12.29 0.76
CA SER A 110 6.90 -13.53 0.93
C SER A 110 6.52 -14.27 2.22
N LYS A 111 6.48 -15.62 2.14
CA LYS A 111 6.16 -16.47 3.28
C LYS A 111 7.43 -17.08 3.84
N ARG A 112 7.59 -16.99 5.16
CA ARG A 112 8.66 -17.62 5.93
C ARG A 112 8.04 -18.51 7.00
N VAL A 113 8.85 -19.36 7.63
CA VAL A 113 8.36 -20.18 8.74
C VAL A 113 7.89 -19.29 9.88
N GLY A 114 6.61 -19.38 10.24
CA GLY A 114 6.00 -18.62 11.33
C GLY A 114 5.73 -17.12 11.03
N MET A 115 6.01 -16.63 9.82
CA MET A 115 5.75 -15.25 9.48
C MET A 115 5.39 -15.02 8.01
N THR A 116 4.67 -13.96 7.75
CA THR A 116 4.52 -13.35 6.42
C THR A 116 5.30 -12.05 6.41
N LEU A 117 6.14 -11.89 5.39
CA LEU A 117 6.89 -10.67 5.16
C LEU A 117 6.23 -9.90 4.01
N ILE A 118 5.95 -8.63 4.25
CA ILE A 118 5.55 -7.63 3.26
C ILE A 118 6.76 -6.72 3.07
N ASP A 119 7.41 -6.82 1.93
CA ASP A 119 8.62 -6.08 1.62
C ASP A 119 8.27 -4.87 0.74
N ASP A 120 8.36 -3.68 1.33
CA ASP A 120 8.18 -2.37 0.68
C ASP A 120 9.40 -1.48 0.90
N SER A 121 10.59 -2.10 0.81
CA SER A 121 11.85 -1.47 1.18
C SER A 121 12.52 -0.67 0.05
N TYR A 122 11.92 -0.52 -1.12
CA TYR A 122 12.56 0.16 -2.26
C TYR A 122 12.75 1.66 -2.03
N ASN A 123 11.70 2.36 -1.58
CA ASN A 123 11.71 3.80 -1.29
C ASN A 123 10.43 4.18 -0.56
N SER A 124 10.51 5.15 0.32
CA SER A 124 9.42 5.55 1.18
C SER A 124 9.07 7.03 1.03
N ASN A 125 7.78 7.32 1.09
CA ASN A 125 7.24 8.69 1.11
C ASN A 125 5.93 8.71 1.92
N PRO A 126 5.41 9.90 2.31
CA PRO A 126 4.24 9.98 3.18
C PRO A 126 2.98 9.27 2.67
N SER A 127 2.74 9.24 1.36
CA SER A 127 1.61 8.53 0.77
C SER A 127 1.86 7.02 0.74
N GLY A 128 3.10 6.61 0.43
CA GLY A 128 3.53 5.20 0.41
C GLY A 128 3.41 4.56 1.79
N THR A 129 3.93 5.22 2.84
CA THR A 129 3.84 4.69 4.21
C THR A 129 2.39 4.49 4.68
N LYS A 130 1.48 5.40 4.31
CA LYS A 130 0.04 5.24 4.60
C LYS A 130 -0.54 4.03 3.88
N ALA A 131 -0.24 3.85 2.60
CA ALA A 131 -0.71 2.71 1.80
C ALA A 131 -0.13 1.37 2.29
N ALA A 132 1.14 1.36 2.72
CA ALA A 132 1.79 0.19 3.30
C ALA A 132 1.16 -0.21 4.64
N LEU A 133 0.93 0.75 5.55
CA LEU A 133 0.24 0.52 6.81
C LEU A 133 -1.22 0.08 6.61
N GLU A 134 -1.95 0.72 5.67
CA GLU A 134 -3.29 0.27 5.30
C GLU A 134 -3.26 -1.18 4.82
N THR A 135 -2.31 -1.53 3.95
CA THR A 135 -2.13 -2.90 3.47
C THR A 135 -1.85 -3.86 4.62
N LEU A 136 -0.96 -3.51 5.56
CA LEU A 136 -0.68 -4.29 6.77
C LEU A 136 -1.95 -4.51 7.60
N SER A 137 -2.84 -3.50 7.68
CA SER A 137 -4.06 -3.57 8.49
C SER A 137 -5.03 -4.68 8.06
N PHE A 138 -5.02 -5.07 6.78
CA PHE A 138 -5.88 -6.14 6.24
C PHE A 138 -5.45 -7.55 6.65
N PHE A 139 -4.24 -7.71 7.18
CA PHE A 139 -3.74 -9.03 7.56
C PHE A 139 -4.14 -9.37 8.99
N GLU A 140 -4.46 -10.65 9.21
CA GLU A 140 -4.68 -11.20 10.55
C GLU A 140 -3.36 -11.72 11.13
N GLY A 141 -3.07 -11.36 12.37
CA GLY A 141 -1.86 -11.78 13.07
C GLY A 141 -1.25 -10.69 13.94
N GLU A 142 -0.02 -10.89 14.37
CA GLU A 142 0.80 -9.90 15.08
C GLU A 142 1.47 -8.99 14.06
N LYS A 143 1.04 -7.74 13.99
CA LYS A 143 1.49 -6.76 13.00
C LYS A 143 2.73 -6.03 13.49
N ILE A 144 3.80 -6.13 12.72
CA ILE A 144 5.12 -5.64 13.10
C ILE A 144 5.65 -4.76 11.97
N LEU A 145 5.98 -3.51 12.30
CA LEU A 145 6.68 -2.61 11.39
C LEU A 145 8.19 -2.65 11.67
N VAL A 146 8.99 -2.72 10.62
CA VAL A 146 10.45 -2.54 10.67
C VAL A 146 10.81 -1.42 9.69
N THR A 147 11.43 -0.33 10.17
CA THR A 147 11.73 0.82 9.32
C THR A 147 12.88 1.66 9.85
N PRO A 148 13.73 2.22 8.96
CA PRO A 148 14.65 3.31 9.30
C PRO A 148 13.99 4.69 9.20
N GLY A 149 12.72 4.75 8.76
CA GLY A 149 12.00 5.98 8.50
C GLY A 149 12.21 6.55 7.09
N MET A 150 11.53 7.65 6.82
CA MET A 150 11.62 8.36 5.54
C MET A 150 12.77 9.35 5.54
N VAL A 151 13.46 9.45 4.43
CA VAL A 151 14.56 10.39 4.16
C VAL A 151 14.22 11.31 2.98
N GLU A 152 15.07 12.30 2.72
CA GLU A 152 14.96 13.20 1.55
C GLU A 152 13.66 14.02 1.48
N LEU A 153 13.05 14.30 2.64
CA LEU A 153 11.81 15.11 2.74
C LEU A 153 12.07 16.60 3.10
N GLY A 154 13.34 17.03 3.08
CA GLY A 154 13.72 18.40 3.41
C GLY A 154 13.27 18.82 4.81
N ASP A 155 12.82 20.05 4.95
CA ASP A 155 12.42 20.64 6.25
C ASP A 155 11.23 19.94 6.92
N LYS A 156 10.47 19.14 6.16
CA LYS A 156 9.30 18.40 6.66
C LYS A 156 9.60 16.97 7.11
N GLN A 157 10.86 16.55 7.05
CA GLN A 157 11.23 15.17 7.35
C GLN A 157 10.83 14.75 8.77
N GLU A 158 11.04 15.61 9.75
CA GLU A 158 10.66 15.32 11.14
C GLU A 158 9.14 15.25 11.32
N GLU A 159 8.40 16.17 10.69
CA GLU A 159 6.93 16.21 10.73
C GLU A 159 6.32 14.93 10.14
N TYR A 160 6.73 14.56 8.92
CA TYR A 160 6.22 13.36 8.25
C TYR A 160 6.61 12.06 8.96
N ASN A 161 7.84 11.96 9.50
CA ASN A 161 8.22 10.80 10.30
C ASN A 161 7.45 10.72 11.62
N CYS A 162 7.14 11.85 12.24
CA CYS A 162 6.28 11.87 13.44
C CYS A 162 4.84 11.42 13.10
N GLU A 163 4.29 11.89 11.98
CA GLU A 163 2.98 11.45 11.48
C GLU A 163 2.99 9.94 11.16
N PHE A 164 4.06 9.44 10.53
CA PHE A 164 4.24 8.02 10.28
C PHE A 164 4.20 7.20 11.57
N GLY A 165 4.87 7.66 12.62
CA GLY A 165 4.80 7.03 13.95
C GLY A 165 3.38 6.97 14.52
N ARG A 166 2.61 8.07 14.43
CA ARG A 166 1.20 8.09 14.88
C ARG A 166 0.34 7.11 14.07
N ASN A 167 0.53 7.06 12.76
CA ASN A 167 -0.21 6.13 11.89
C ASN A 167 0.15 4.68 12.18
N ALA A 168 1.43 4.38 12.43
CA ALA A 168 1.89 3.05 12.81
C ALA A 168 1.29 2.59 14.14
N ALA A 169 1.14 3.51 15.11
CA ALA A 169 0.53 3.22 16.41
C ALA A 169 -0.92 2.70 16.30
N ALA A 170 -1.66 3.10 15.27
CA ALA A 170 -3.04 2.67 15.05
C ALA A 170 -3.15 1.28 14.42
N VAL A 171 -2.07 0.74 13.85
CA VAL A 171 -2.09 -0.49 13.05
C VAL A 171 -1.23 -1.59 13.64
N CYS A 172 -0.05 -1.23 14.17
CA CYS A 172 0.99 -2.18 14.57
C CYS A 172 0.83 -2.64 16.03
N ASP A 173 1.22 -3.88 16.29
CA ASP A 173 1.39 -4.41 17.64
C ASP A 173 2.82 -4.19 18.16
N TYR A 174 3.81 -4.20 17.26
CA TYR A 174 5.23 -3.92 17.56
C TYR A 174 5.84 -3.06 16.47
N VAL A 175 6.83 -2.25 16.85
CA VAL A 175 7.61 -1.43 15.91
C VAL A 175 9.10 -1.57 16.21
N ALA A 176 9.86 -1.95 15.18
CA ALA A 176 11.32 -2.03 15.22
C ALA A 176 11.93 -0.90 14.39
N LEU A 177 12.51 0.07 15.06
CA LEU A 177 13.15 1.26 14.49
C LEU A 177 14.63 0.97 14.23
N VAL A 178 15.08 1.24 13.01
CA VAL A 178 16.48 1.04 12.58
C VAL A 178 17.19 2.39 12.53
N GLY A 179 18.24 2.56 13.34
CA GLY A 179 18.97 3.83 13.47
C GLY A 179 18.31 4.80 14.47
N GLU A 180 18.88 4.92 15.66
CA GLU A 180 18.32 5.71 16.75
C GLU A 180 18.08 7.18 16.39
N ARG A 181 19.08 7.82 15.77
CA ARG A 181 18.99 9.25 15.43
C ARG A 181 17.93 9.51 14.37
N GLN A 182 17.89 8.68 13.35
CA GLN A 182 17.03 8.85 12.18
C GLN A 182 15.57 8.60 12.52
N THR A 183 15.29 7.65 13.40
CA THR A 183 13.92 7.24 13.77
C THR A 183 13.35 7.96 14.99
N LYS A 184 14.07 8.94 15.54
CA LYS A 184 13.65 9.70 16.74
C LYS A 184 12.25 10.33 16.58
N SER A 185 11.93 10.87 15.42
CA SER A 185 10.64 11.48 15.14
C SER A 185 9.52 10.46 15.05
N ILE A 186 9.80 9.25 14.52
CA ILE A 186 8.83 8.13 14.50
C ILE A 186 8.56 7.69 15.94
N TYR A 187 9.60 7.48 16.74
CA TYR A 187 9.46 7.14 18.16
C TYR A 187 8.59 8.15 18.90
N LYS A 188 8.84 9.45 18.69
CA LYS A 188 8.02 10.52 19.25
C LYS A 188 6.55 10.38 18.85
N GLY A 189 6.27 10.16 17.57
CA GLY A 189 4.91 9.98 17.06
C GLY A 189 4.19 8.77 17.64
N LEU A 190 4.90 7.65 17.83
CA LEU A 190 4.38 6.46 18.50
C LEU A 190 3.98 6.75 19.96
N VAL A 191 4.86 7.38 20.73
CA VAL A 191 4.61 7.71 22.14
C VAL A 191 3.47 8.73 22.28
N GLU A 192 3.44 9.78 21.45
CA GLU A 192 2.36 10.77 21.43
C GLU A 192 0.99 10.13 21.14
N ALA A 193 0.96 9.06 20.34
CA ALA A 193 -0.25 8.30 20.05
C ALA A 193 -0.60 7.25 21.14
N GLY A 194 0.18 7.16 22.21
CA GLY A 194 -0.06 6.23 23.32
C GLY A 194 0.36 4.79 23.06
N PHE A 195 1.26 4.56 22.09
CA PHE A 195 1.79 3.24 21.81
C PHE A 195 2.60 2.68 22.98
N VAL A 196 2.52 1.38 23.22
CA VAL A 196 3.18 0.72 24.34
C VAL A 196 4.70 0.73 24.14
N GLU A 197 5.45 1.50 24.94
CA GLU A 197 6.89 1.70 24.77
C GLU A 197 7.70 0.41 24.81
N SER A 198 7.29 -0.60 25.60
CA SER A 198 7.94 -1.92 25.62
C SER A 198 7.79 -2.71 24.31
N HIS A 199 6.93 -2.26 23.41
CA HIS A 199 6.74 -2.81 22.07
C HIS A 199 7.51 -2.03 20.98
N ILE A 200 8.28 -1.00 21.38
CA ILE A 200 9.15 -0.25 20.48
C ILE A 200 10.59 -0.75 20.66
N PHE A 201 11.16 -1.29 19.61
CA PHE A 201 12.55 -1.71 19.59
C PHE A 201 13.37 -0.71 18.79
N VAL A 202 14.40 -0.13 19.39
CA VAL A 202 15.37 0.68 18.66
C VAL A 202 16.65 -0.15 18.48
N SER A 203 17.17 -0.21 17.28
CA SER A 203 18.33 -1.03 16.91
C SER A 203 19.27 -0.28 15.97
N PRO A 204 20.58 -0.46 16.09
CA PRO A 204 21.55 0.25 15.26
C PRO A 204 21.55 -0.22 13.80
N ALA A 205 21.15 -1.48 13.56
CA ALA A 205 21.16 -2.10 12.24
C ALA A 205 19.92 -2.98 12.02
N LEU A 206 19.58 -3.20 10.74
CA LEU A 206 18.44 -4.02 10.33
C LEU A 206 18.53 -5.46 10.89
N GLY A 207 19.72 -6.07 10.86
CA GLY A 207 19.90 -7.42 11.39
C GLY A 207 19.54 -7.54 12.87
N ASP A 208 19.89 -6.55 13.69
CA ASP A 208 19.53 -6.49 15.11
C ASP A 208 18.02 -6.29 15.31
N ALA A 209 17.41 -5.46 14.50
CA ALA A 209 15.96 -5.24 14.50
C ALA A 209 15.22 -6.54 14.17
N LEU A 210 15.62 -7.23 13.11
CA LEU A 210 15.03 -8.50 12.69
C LEU A 210 15.24 -9.61 13.75
N ALA A 211 16.37 -9.63 14.42
CA ALA A 211 16.61 -10.56 15.52
C ALA A 211 15.63 -10.33 16.68
N LYS A 212 15.39 -9.08 17.07
CA LYS A 212 14.37 -8.72 18.07
C LYS A 212 12.96 -9.11 17.64
N VAL A 213 12.59 -8.84 16.38
CA VAL A 213 11.31 -9.28 15.79
C VAL A 213 11.18 -10.81 15.84
N GLY A 214 12.26 -11.54 15.52
CA GLY A 214 12.33 -12.99 15.63
C GLY A 214 12.06 -13.50 17.05
N ALA A 215 12.57 -12.79 18.06
CA ALA A 215 12.45 -13.13 19.48
C ALA A 215 11.08 -12.84 20.11
N ILE A 216 10.20 -12.08 19.46
CA ILE A 216 8.84 -11.84 19.94
C ILE A 216 8.12 -13.19 20.11
N ARG A 217 7.64 -13.46 21.31
CA ARG A 217 6.86 -14.66 21.62
C ARG A 217 5.37 -14.35 21.45
N THR A 218 4.73 -15.03 20.54
CA THR A 218 3.30 -14.91 20.25
C THR A 218 2.80 -16.24 19.67
N ASP A 219 1.54 -16.56 19.97
CA ASP A 219 0.83 -17.70 19.36
C ASP A 219 0.21 -17.32 18.01
N LYS A 220 0.20 -16.02 17.68
CA LYS A 220 -0.29 -15.51 16.41
C LYS A 220 0.79 -15.59 15.33
N LYS A 221 0.36 -15.66 14.08
CA LYS A 221 1.24 -15.50 12.94
C LYS A 221 1.81 -14.07 12.92
N LYS A 222 3.11 -13.93 12.76
CA LYS A 222 3.75 -12.62 12.59
C LYS A 222 3.55 -12.11 11.17
N ILE A 223 3.09 -10.87 11.04
CA ILE A 223 3.00 -10.14 9.78
C ILE A 223 3.98 -8.98 9.87
N VAL A 224 5.06 -9.06 9.12
CA VAL A 224 6.17 -8.09 9.19
C VAL A 224 6.15 -7.23 7.94
N LEU A 225 6.00 -5.94 8.12
CA LEU A 225 6.19 -4.93 7.07
C LEU A 225 7.61 -4.37 7.18
N LEU A 226 8.40 -4.55 6.12
CA LEU A 226 9.65 -3.81 5.93
C LEU A 226 9.31 -2.58 5.10
N GLU A 227 9.51 -1.40 5.66
CA GLU A 227 9.19 -0.13 5.03
C GLU A 227 10.44 0.72 4.98
N ASN A 228 10.92 0.99 3.77
CA ASN A 228 12.21 1.59 3.47
C ASN A 228 13.41 0.70 3.88
N ASP A 229 14.62 0.96 3.35
CA ASP A 229 15.86 0.26 3.68
C ASP A 229 16.99 1.20 4.17
#